data_4ad97cb376373813a467c61a731be88d
#
_entry.id   4ad97cb376373813a467c61a731be88d
#
_cell.length_a   1.000
_cell.length_b   1.000
_cell.length_c   1.000
_cell.angle_alpha   90.00
_cell.angle_beta   90.00
_cell.angle_gamma   90.00
#
_symmetry.space_group_name_H-M   'P 1'
#
loop_
_entity.id
_entity.type
_entity.pdbx_description
1 polymer ?
#
loop_
_entity_poly.entity_id
_entity_poly.type
_entity_poly.pdbx_seq_one_letter_code
_entity_poly.pdbx_strand_id
1 'polypeptide(L)'
;MGKVAFVFSGQGAQHVGMGQALYETYPAVKALFDAAEASRPGTLAQMFEGDGTDLKQTQNTQPCLFLTDLAAALALKENGIEPEGLAGFSLGEIPALALGGAFSYADGFSIAARRGAEMAKASEGIECAMMAVVKLPTEQVEELAKPYDKVWPVNYNSPVQLVCSGDKAQLEALGKDVKAAKGRGVMLAVSGAFHSPYMTAAVEPFGKALEGFALQTPQIPVYANATAAPYPDDVKGTMLTQIDHPVQWTRLIRRMAEDGFDTFIECGVGTTLQKLVGQILPEAKVAHVEDAESLAATLEMLRA
;
A
#
# COMPACT_ATOMS: atom_id res chain seq x y z
N MET A 1 15.93 -2.06 -22.34
CA MET A 1 15.36 -1.76 -21.05
C MET A 1 13.86 -1.96 -21.19
N GLY A 2 13.24 -2.79 -20.38
CA GLY A 2 11.79 -2.94 -20.39
C GLY A 2 11.10 -1.74 -19.73
N LYS A 3 9.81 -1.86 -19.47
CA LYS A 3 9.03 -0.78 -18.88
C LYS A 3 9.35 -0.59 -17.40
N VAL A 4 9.34 0.67 -16.95
CA VAL A 4 9.52 1.06 -15.55
C VAL A 4 8.17 1.20 -14.85
N ALA A 5 8.02 0.53 -13.73
CA ALA A 5 6.87 0.65 -12.83
C ALA A 5 7.25 1.35 -11.53
N PHE A 6 6.41 2.29 -11.05
CA PHE A 6 6.48 2.74 -9.67
C PHE A 6 5.47 1.92 -8.84
N VAL A 7 5.92 1.42 -7.70
CA VAL A 7 5.10 0.68 -6.76
C VAL A 7 5.08 1.39 -5.41
N PHE A 8 3.90 1.71 -4.90
CA PHE A 8 3.73 2.56 -3.73
C PHE A 8 3.53 1.76 -2.46
N SER A 9 4.20 2.17 -1.40
CA SER A 9 4.22 1.46 -0.13
C SER A 9 2.85 1.42 0.55
N GLY A 10 2.64 0.44 1.40
CA GLY A 10 1.47 0.31 2.26
C GLY A 10 1.78 0.58 3.72
N GLN A 11 0.74 0.50 4.55
CA GLN A 11 0.86 0.66 5.99
C GLN A 11 1.75 -0.45 6.60
N GLY A 12 2.65 -0.06 7.53
CA GLY A 12 3.45 -1.00 8.31
C GLY A 12 4.90 -0.57 8.56
N ALA A 13 5.48 0.29 7.71
CA ALA A 13 6.86 0.75 7.84
C ALA A 13 6.99 2.24 8.23
N GLN A 14 5.86 2.94 8.44
CA GLN A 14 5.84 4.35 8.78
C GLN A 14 6.66 4.66 10.04
N HIS A 15 7.40 5.76 10.02
CA HIS A 15 8.22 6.24 11.13
C HIS A 15 8.30 7.77 11.13
N VAL A 16 8.66 8.34 12.27
CA VAL A 16 8.88 9.79 12.40
C VAL A 16 10.07 10.20 11.53
N GLY A 17 9.92 11.31 10.81
CA GLY A 17 10.91 11.83 9.86
C GLY A 17 10.76 11.31 8.44
N MET A 18 9.82 10.37 8.16
CA MET A 18 9.59 9.87 6.80
C MET A 18 9.22 11.01 5.84
N GLY A 19 9.89 11.06 4.69
CA GLY A 19 9.69 12.08 3.66
C GLY A 19 10.32 13.45 3.94
N GLN A 20 10.86 13.71 5.16
CA GLN A 20 11.39 15.02 5.53
C GLN A 20 12.55 15.45 4.63
N ALA A 21 13.51 14.59 4.37
CA ALA A 21 14.66 14.91 3.53
C ALA A 21 14.26 15.30 2.09
N LEU A 22 13.24 14.64 1.54
CA LEU A 22 12.69 14.97 0.23
C LEU A 22 11.89 16.28 0.26
N TYR A 23 11.13 16.53 1.32
CA TYR A 23 10.42 17.80 1.56
C TYR A 23 11.39 19.00 1.60
N GLU A 24 12.52 18.85 2.25
CA GLU A 24 13.54 19.91 2.38
C GLU A 24 14.32 20.14 1.07
N THR A 25 14.37 19.16 0.18
CA THR A 25 15.21 19.17 -1.01
C THR A 25 14.45 19.53 -2.30
N TYR A 26 13.22 19.01 -2.48
CA TYR A 26 12.49 19.07 -3.75
C TYR A 26 11.32 20.05 -3.69
N PRO A 27 11.30 21.12 -4.55
CA PRO A 27 10.22 22.12 -4.55
C PRO A 27 8.83 21.54 -4.78
N ALA A 28 8.69 20.54 -5.66
CA ALA A 28 7.37 19.91 -5.89
C ALA A 28 6.89 19.13 -4.67
N VAL A 29 7.79 18.44 -3.96
CA VAL A 29 7.48 17.76 -2.70
C VAL A 29 7.09 18.76 -1.63
N LYS A 30 7.84 19.87 -1.52
CA LYS A 30 7.52 20.94 -0.58
C LYS A 30 6.13 21.51 -0.80
N ALA A 31 5.78 21.81 -2.04
CA ALA A 31 4.46 22.33 -2.39
C ALA A 31 3.32 21.35 -2.04
N LEU A 32 3.55 20.04 -2.27
CA LEU A 32 2.60 18.99 -1.91
C LEU A 32 2.35 18.95 -0.39
N PHE A 33 3.41 18.95 0.40
CA PHE A 33 3.35 18.86 1.87
C PHE A 33 2.74 20.13 2.49
N ASP A 34 3.14 21.31 2.00
CA ASP A 34 2.58 22.59 2.46
C ASP A 34 1.06 22.67 2.16
N ALA A 35 0.62 22.16 1.01
CA ALA A 35 -0.80 22.10 0.68
C ALA A 35 -1.56 21.11 1.60
N ALA A 36 -0.97 19.99 1.93
CA ALA A 36 -1.53 19.03 2.86
C ALA A 36 -1.63 19.60 4.28
N GLU A 37 -0.59 20.29 4.77
CA GLU A 37 -0.60 20.98 6.06
C GLU A 37 -1.68 22.05 6.11
N ALA A 38 -1.87 22.81 5.04
CA ALA A 38 -2.93 23.83 4.97
C ALA A 38 -4.34 23.21 5.01
N SER A 39 -4.53 22.01 4.45
CA SER A 39 -5.83 21.32 4.43
C SER A 39 -6.11 20.51 5.70
N ARG A 40 -5.06 19.99 6.36
CA ARG A 40 -5.10 19.23 7.60
C ARG A 40 -3.96 19.68 8.52
N PRO A 41 -4.17 20.79 9.27
CA PRO A 41 -3.14 21.34 10.17
C PRO A 41 -2.61 20.32 11.16
N GLY A 42 -1.29 20.32 11.38
CA GLY A 42 -0.58 19.38 12.26
C GLY A 42 -0.10 18.12 11.54
N THR A 43 -0.31 17.98 10.23
CA THR A 43 0.16 16.82 9.44
C THR A 43 1.69 16.74 9.46
N LEU A 44 2.39 17.86 9.23
CA LEU A 44 3.87 17.87 9.24
C LEU A 44 4.43 17.58 10.63
N ALA A 45 3.86 18.15 11.68
CA ALA A 45 4.26 17.82 13.06
C ALA A 45 4.05 16.33 13.36
N GLN A 46 2.94 15.74 12.90
CA GLN A 46 2.66 14.31 13.04
C GLN A 46 3.67 13.43 12.28
N MET A 47 4.15 13.88 11.11
CA MET A 47 5.13 13.15 10.30
C MET A 47 6.57 13.31 10.83
N PHE A 48 6.95 14.49 11.29
CA PHE A 48 8.36 14.85 11.54
C PHE A 48 8.71 14.92 13.02
N GLU A 49 7.71 14.99 13.91
CA GLU A 49 7.91 15.19 15.34
C GLU A 49 7.22 14.09 16.16
N GLY A 50 7.47 14.08 17.48
CA GLY A 50 6.81 13.15 18.38
C GLY A 50 7.46 11.77 18.50
N ASP A 51 6.73 10.81 19.06
CA ASP A 51 7.21 9.46 19.36
C ASP A 51 6.68 8.38 18.37
N GLY A 52 5.98 8.80 17.35
CA GLY A 52 5.37 7.92 16.33
C GLY A 52 4.11 7.18 16.80
N THR A 53 3.60 7.45 18.00
CA THR A 53 2.36 6.81 18.49
C THR A 53 1.16 7.17 17.61
N ASP A 54 1.06 8.44 17.22
CA ASP A 54 -0.02 8.91 16.34
C ASP A 54 0.06 8.31 14.94
N LEU A 55 1.28 8.08 14.43
CA LEU A 55 1.49 7.44 13.12
C LEU A 55 1.08 5.96 13.08
N LYS A 56 0.83 5.31 14.22
CA LYS A 56 0.32 3.93 14.28
C LYS A 56 -1.19 3.84 14.11
N GLN A 57 -1.89 4.95 14.24
CA GLN A 57 -3.34 5.00 14.07
C GLN A 57 -3.68 5.10 12.59
N THR A 58 -4.47 4.18 12.05
CA THR A 58 -4.77 4.04 10.61
C THR A 58 -5.25 5.34 9.97
N GLN A 59 -6.10 6.12 10.64
CA GLN A 59 -6.60 7.42 10.16
C GLN A 59 -5.51 8.49 10.05
N ASN A 60 -4.39 8.31 10.73
CA ASN A 60 -3.22 9.19 10.66
C ASN A 60 -2.15 8.63 9.72
N THR A 61 -1.93 7.31 9.77
CA THR A 61 -0.96 6.62 8.93
C THR A 61 -1.21 6.85 7.45
N GLN A 62 -2.48 6.69 7.01
CA GLN A 62 -2.80 6.69 5.58
C GLN A 62 -2.52 8.03 4.88
N PRO A 63 -2.96 9.20 5.38
CA PRO A 63 -2.62 10.47 4.73
C PRO A 63 -1.12 10.79 4.80
N CYS A 64 -0.41 10.41 5.87
CA CYS A 64 1.02 10.64 5.99
C CYS A 64 1.83 9.77 5.00
N LEU A 65 1.49 8.50 4.85
CA LEU A 65 2.11 7.62 3.84
C LEU A 65 1.81 8.09 2.41
N PHE A 66 0.58 8.54 2.13
CA PHE A 66 0.24 9.12 0.83
C PHE A 66 1.23 10.23 0.42
N LEU A 67 1.58 11.12 1.35
CA LEU A 67 2.54 12.20 1.11
C LEU A 67 3.95 11.64 0.86
N THR A 68 4.40 10.70 1.69
CA THR A 68 5.75 10.12 1.58
C THR A 68 5.92 9.34 0.28
N ASP A 69 4.91 8.59 -0.12
CA ASP A 69 4.89 7.83 -1.37
C ASP A 69 4.97 8.75 -2.59
N LEU A 70 4.16 9.81 -2.63
CA LEU A 70 4.23 10.80 -3.69
C LEU A 70 5.52 11.61 -3.66
N ALA A 71 6.09 11.89 -2.48
CA ALA A 71 7.37 12.57 -2.38
C ALA A 71 8.47 11.81 -3.11
N ALA A 72 8.55 10.49 -2.91
CA ALA A 72 9.50 9.64 -3.61
C ALA A 72 9.29 9.63 -5.12
N ALA A 73 8.04 9.50 -5.57
CA ALA A 73 7.69 9.51 -6.98
C ALA A 73 7.99 10.86 -7.65
N LEU A 74 7.67 11.98 -6.99
CA LEU A 74 7.97 13.33 -7.51
C LEU A 74 9.48 13.58 -7.58
N ALA A 75 10.25 13.14 -6.59
CA ALA A 75 11.71 13.24 -6.62
C ALA A 75 12.31 12.44 -7.79
N LEU A 76 11.80 11.24 -8.09
CA LEU A 76 12.19 10.47 -9.28
C LEU A 76 11.86 11.23 -10.57
N LYS A 77 10.67 11.81 -10.68
CA LYS A 77 10.23 12.59 -11.86
C LYS A 77 11.08 13.85 -12.06
N GLU A 78 11.42 14.59 -11.01
CA GLU A 78 12.33 15.73 -11.10
C GLU A 78 13.75 15.33 -11.55
N ASN A 79 14.12 14.05 -11.36
CA ASN A 79 15.37 13.49 -11.89
C ASN A 79 15.22 12.80 -13.26
N GLY A 80 14.09 13.00 -13.94
CA GLY A 80 13.84 12.54 -15.31
C GLY A 80 13.43 11.08 -15.44
N ILE A 81 13.01 10.43 -14.34
CA ILE A 81 12.50 9.06 -14.36
C ILE A 81 10.96 9.08 -14.37
N GLU A 82 10.38 8.65 -15.48
CA GLU A 82 8.92 8.59 -15.65
C GLU A 82 8.44 7.13 -15.59
N PRO A 83 7.36 6.83 -14.86
CA PRO A 83 6.78 5.49 -14.85
C PRO A 83 5.89 5.26 -16.08
N GLU A 84 5.92 4.04 -16.61
CA GLU A 84 5.02 3.57 -17.66
C GLU A 84 3.82 2.79 -17.11
N GLY A 85 3.85 2.46 -15.82
CA GLY A 85 2.76 1.83 -15.08
C GLY A 85 2.94 2.00 -13.59
N LEU A 86 1.83 1.90 -12.88
CA LEU A 86 1.73 2.19 -11.46
C LEU A 86 1.01 1.05 -10.75
N ALA A 87 1.44 0.75 -9.54
CA ALA A 87 0.70 -0.08 -8.60
C ALA A 87 0.93 0.42 -7.18
N GLY A 88 0.09 0.03 -6.26
CA GLY A 88 0.31 0.36 -4.86
C GLY A 88 -0.24 -0.74 -3.96
N PHE A 89 0.34 -0.92 -2.79
CA PHE A 89 -0.09 -1.94 -1.86
C PHE A 89 -1.11 -1.35 -0.89
N SER A 90 -2.37 -1.79 -0.96
CA SER A 90 -3.47 -1.30 -0.12
C SER A 90 -3.60 0.23 -0.19
N LEU A 91 -3.14 0.97 0.82
CA LEU A 91 -3.10 2.43 0.78
C LEU A 91 -2.34 2.96 -0.42
N GLY A 92 -1.22 2.34 -0.78
CA GLY A 92 -0.37 2.77 -1.90
C GLY A 92 -1.10 2.86 -3.26
N GLU A 93 -2.27 2.24 -3.38
CA GLU A 93 -3.12 2.38 -4.57
C GLU A 93 -3.69 3.81 -4.71
N ILE A 94 -3.86 4.55 -3.60
CA ILE A 94 -4.35 5.94 -3.65
C ILE A 94 -3.29 6.89 -4.23
N PRO A 95 -2.01 6.93 -3.77
CA PRO A 95 -0.97 7.72 -4.44
C PRO A 95 -0.69 7.25 -5.88
N ALA A 96 -0.81 5.94 -6.19
CA ALA A 96 -0.72 5.44 -7.56
C ALA A 96 -1.81 6.06 -8.47
N LEU A 97 -3.06 6.08 -8.02
CA LEU A 97 -4.17 6.71 -8.75
C LEU A 97 -3.97 8.22 -8.92
N ALA A 98 -3.52 8.92 -7.88
CA ALA A 98 -3.23 10.35 -7.94
C ALA A 98 -2.11 10.66 -8.94
N LEU A 99 -0.99 9.93 -8.90
CA LEU A 99 0.11 10.08 -9.86
C LEU A 99 -0.32 9.70 -11.28
N GLY A 100 -1.19 8.71 -11.42
CA GLY A 100 -1.79 8.30 -12.69
C GLY A 100 -2.79 9.31 -13.26
N GLY A 101 -3.15 10.35 -12.50
CA GLY A 101 -4.06 11.40 -12.94
C GLY A 101 -5.54 11.08 -12.77
N ALA A 102 -5.89 10.09 -11.93
CA ALA A 102 -7.30 9.78 -11.64
C ALA A 102 -8.00 10.90 -10.84
N PHE A 103 -7.24 11.66 -10.07
CA PHE A 103 -7.67 12.83 -9.30
C PHE A 103 -6.44 13.68 -8.92
N SER A 104 -6.68 14.90 -8.42
CA SER A 104 -5.60 15.78 -7.98
C SER A 104 -4.87 15.22 -6.74
N TYR A 105 -3.62 15.65 -6.49
CA TYR A 105 -2.90 15.27 -5.26
C TYR A 105 -3.62 15.75 -4.00
N ALA A 106 -4.24 16.91 -4.02
CA ALA A 106 -5.03 17.44 -2.90
C ALA A 106 -6.28 16.58 -2.62
N ASP A 107 -6.98 16.14 -3.67
CA ASP A 107 -8.10 15.20 -3.54
C ASP A 107 -7.60 13.85 -3.04
N GLY A 108 -6.49 13.33 -3.58
CA GLY A 108 -5.88 12.07 -3.15
C GLY A 108 -5.50 12.06 -1.67
N PHE A 109 -4.93 13.16 -1.16
CA PHE A 109 -4.65 13.32 0.26
C PHE A 109 -5.93 13.26 1.11
N SER A 110 -6.97 13.96 0.68
CA SER A 110 -8.27 13.96 1.35
C SER A 110 -8.94 12.58 1.28
N ILE A 111 -8.84 11.87 0.15
CA ILE A 111 -9.34 10.51 -0.04
C ILE A 111 -8.59 9.54 0.90
N ALA A 112 -7.26 9.62 0.97
CA ALA A 112 -6.46 8.78 1.89
C ALA A 112 -6.84 9.00 3.35
N ALA A 113 -7.05 10.25 3.78
CA ALA A 113 -7.48 10.58 5.13
C ALA A 113 -8.88 10.00 5.45
N ARG A 114 -9.84 10.13 4.53
CA ARG A 114 -11.19 9.56 4.70
C ARG A 114 -11.18 8.04 4.70
N ARG A 115 -10.42 7.41 3.78
CA ARG A 115 -10.25 5.96 3.75
C ARG A 115 -9.70 5.44 5.07
N GLY A 116 -8.65 6.06 5.61
CA GLY A 116 -8.05 5.70 6.90
C GLY A 116 -9.05 5.82 8.06
N ALA A 117 -9.84 6.90 8.08
CA ALA A 117 -10.85 7.12 9.10
C ALA A 117 -11.98 6.07 9.07
N GLU A 118 -12.54 5.77 7.89
CA GLU A 118 -13.62 4.78 7.77
C GLU A 118 -13.14 3.36 8.08
N MET A 119 -11.94 2.99 7.65
CA MET A 119 -11.34 1.68 7.98
C MET A 119 -11.00 1.55 9.47
N ALA A 120 -10.53 2.62 10.12
CA ALA A 120 -10.32 2.64 11.56
C ALA A 120 -11.64 2.45 12.32
N LYS A 121 -12.67 3.21 11.95
CA LYS A 121 -14.01 3.11 12.53
C LYS A 121 -14.63 1.72 12.37
N ALA A 122 -14.46 1.08 11.22
CA ALA A 122 -14.95 -0.28 10.98
C ALA A 122 -14.28 -1.33 11.88
N SER A 123 -13.13 -1.01 12.48
CA SER A 123 -12.41 -1.90 13.42
C SER A 123 -12.76 -1.65 14.90
N GLU A 124 -13.49 -0.58 15.21
CA GLU A 124 -13.79 -0.20 16.59
C GLU A 124 -14.63 -1.25 17.30
N GLY A 125 -14.17 -1.66 18.50
CA GLY A 125 -14.90 -2.61 19.35
C GLY A 125 -14.87 -4.06 18.87
N ILE A 126 -14.09 -4.38 17.84
CA ILE A 126 -13.96 -5.74 17.30
C ILE A 126 -12.62 -6.34 17.72
N GLU A 127 -12.63 -7.51 18.38
CA GLU A 127 -11.42 -8.27 18.67
C GLU A 127 -10.91 -8.98 17.40
N CYS A 128 -10.22 -8.24 16.55
CA CYS A 128 -9.68 -8.72 15.30
C CYS A 128 -8.17 -8.48 15.20
N ALA A 129 -7.53 -9.16 14.26
CA ALA A 129 -6.09 -9.04 14.02
C ALA A 129 -5.72 -9.42 12.58
N MET A 130 -4.44 -9.27 12.27
CA MET A 130 -3.82 -9.80 11.05
C MET A 130 -2.57 -10.61 11.41
N MET A 131 -2.32 -11.68 10.67
CA MET A 131 -1.16 -12.55 10.84
C MET A 131 -0.49 -12.81 9.50
N ALA A 132 0.78 -12.44 9.38
CA ALA A 132 1.61 -12.83 8.25
C ALA A 132 2.09 -14.28 8.43
N VAL A 133 1.78 -15.13 7.47
CA VAL A 133 2.28 -16.50 7.39
C VAL A 133 3.39 -16.56 6.35
N VAL A 134 4.56 -17.02 6.74
CA VAL A 134 5.75 -17.15 5.89
C VAL A 134 6.29 -18.57 5.91
N LYS A 135 7.08 -18.92 4.90
CA LYS A 135 7.72 -20.24 4.72
C LYS A 135 6.76 -21.39 4.40
N LEU A 136 5.54 -21.09 4.01
CA LEU A 136 4.59 -22.05 3.43
C LEU A 136 4.10 -21.54 2.10
N PRO A 137 3.82 -22.42 1.11
CA PRO A 137 3.10 -22.03 -0.09
C PRO A 137 1.73 -21.43 0.26
N THR A 138 1.27 -20.44 -0.53
CA THR A 138 -0.01 -19.75 -0.28
C THR A 138 -1.19 -20.72 -0.25
N GLU A 139 -1.21 -21.72 -1.14
CA GLU A 139 -2.25 -22.74 -1.22
C GLU A 139 -2.33 -23.60 0.07
N GLN A 140 -1.19 -23.88 0.68
CA GLN A 140 -1.16 -24.62 1.95
C GLN A 140 -1.72 -23.76 3.09
N VAL A 141 -1.45 -22.46 3.11
CA VAL A 141 -1.99 -21.54 4.13
C VAL A 141 -3.52 -21.41 3.95
N GLU A 142 -4.02 -21.33 2.72
CA GLU A 142 -5.46 -21.35 2.42
C GLU A 142 -6.13 -22.61 2.98
N GLU A 143 -5.54 -23.79 2.75
CA GLU A 143 -6.09 -25.04 3.29
C GLU A 143 -6.10 -25.04 4.83
N LEU A 144 -5.04 -24.55 5.47
CA LEU A 144 -4.97 -24.44 6.94
C LEU A 144 -5.98 -23.43 7.50
N ALA A 145 -6.36 -22.42 6.72
CA ALA A 145 -7.34 -21.41 7.16
C ALA A 145 -8.80 -21.88 7.02
N LYS A 146 -9.11 -22.84 6.13
CA LYS A 146 -10.50 -23.30 5.88
C LYS A 146 -11.32 -23.70 7.10
N PRO A 147 -10.76 -24.36 8.15
CA PRO A 147 -11.52 -24.73 9.34
C PRO A 147 -11.99 -23.53 10.19
N TYR A 148 -11.48 -22.34 9.93
CA TYR A 148 -11.73 -21.14 10.71
C TYR A 148 -12.73 -20.22 9.99
N ASP A 149 -13.96 -20.14 10.47
CA ASP A 149 -15.07 -19.44 9.81
C ASP A 149 -14.92 -17.89 9.79
N LYS A 150 -14.05 -17.35 10.65
CA LYS A 150 -13.76 -15.91 10.77
C LYS A 150 -12.31 -15.58 10.51
N VAL A 151 -11.65 -16.35 9.66
CA VAL A 151 -10.27 -16.06 9.18
C VAL A 151 -10.25 -16.12 7.67
N TRP A 152 -9.73 -15.06 7.06
CA TRP A 152 -9.66 -14.92 5.61
C TRP A 152 -8.23 -14.65 5.14
N PRO A 153 -7.74 -15.33 4.10
CA PRO A 153 -6.57 -14.91 3.33
C PRO A 153 -6.83 -13.56 2.67
N VAL A 154 -6.00 -12.56 2.97
CA VAL A 154 -6.27 -11.18 2.53
C VAL A 154 -5.13 -10.52 1.76
N ASN A 155 -3.84 -10.85 2.00
CA ASN A 155 -2.75 -10.27 1.23
C ASN A 155 -1.87 -11.38 0.67
N TYR A 156 -1.98 -11.61 -0.63
CA TYR A 156 -1.16 -12.57 -1.39
C TYR A 156 0.17 -11.91 -1.77
N ASN A 157 1.08 -11.82 -0.79
CA ASN A 157 2.28 -11.00 -0.87
C ASN A 157 3.35 -11.59 -1.79
N SER A 158 3.60 -12.89 -1.68
CA SER A 158 4.55 -13.64 -2.53
C SER A 158 4.16 -15.12 -2.54
N PRO A 159 4.78 -15.95 -3.39
CA PRO A 159 4.48 -17.40 -3.41
C PRO A 159 4.61 -18.13 -2.07
N VAL A 160 5.33 -17.53 -1.11
CA VAL A 160 5.63 -18.12 0.21
C VAL A 160 5.27 -17.18 1.37
N GLN A 161 4.46 -16.16 1.10
CA GLN A 161 3.98 -15.21 2.13
C GLN A 161 2.53 -14.81 1.86
N LEU A 162 1.65 -15.17 2.79
CA LEU A 162 0.23 -14.84 2.79
C LEU A 162 -0.14 -14.21 4.13
N VAL A 163 -0.90 -13.11 4.11
CA VAL A 163 -1.47 -12.55 5.34
C VAL A 163 -2.91 -13.02 5.46
N CYS A 164 -3.25 -13.54 6.64
CA CYS A 164 -4.62 -13.82 7.05
C CYS A 164 -5.12 -12.74 8.01
N SER A 165 -6.39 -12.42 7.93
CA SER A 165 -7.06 -11.39 8.72
C SER A 165 -8.35 -11.96 9.29
N GLY A 166 -8.75 -11.57 10.50
CA GLY A 166 -9.99 -12.05 11.09
C GLY A 166 -10.05 -11.99 12.60
N ASP A 167 -10.84 -12.88 13.18
CA ASP A 167 -10.98 -13.05 14.62
C ASP A 167 -9.65 -13.40 15.27
N LYS A 168 -9.29 -12.68 16.33
CA LYS A 168 -7.96 -12.79 16.96
C LYS A 168 -7.72 -14.19 17.52
N ALA A 169 -8.70 -14.78 18.19
CA ALA A 169 -8.55 -16.10 18.81
C ALA A 169 -8.41 -17.21 17.74
N GLN A 170 -9.17 -17.11 16.64
CA GLN A 170 -9.04 -18.04 15.52
C GLN A 170 -7.71 -17.88 14.78
N LEU A 171 -7.18 -16.66 14.61
CA LEU A 171 -5.85 -16.43 14.05
C LEU A 171 -4.75 -17.00 14.94
N GLU A 172 -4.86 -16.89 16.26
CA GLU A 172 -3.92 -17.52 17.19
C GLU A 172 -3.96 -19.05 17.10
N ALA A 173 -5.14 -19.65 16.88
CA ALA A 173 -5.29 -21.08 16.64
C ALA A 173 -4.66 -21.49 15.29
N LEU A 174 -4.98 -20.76 14.20
CA LEU A 174 -4.31 -20.97 12.91
C LEU A 174 -2.77 -20.86 13.03
N GLY A 175 -2.26 -19.94 13.85
CA GLY A 175 -0.83 -19.80 14.09
C GLY A 175 -0.17 -21.07 14.67
N LYS A 176 -0.91 -21.88 15.46
CA LYS A 176 -0.44 -23.19 15.96
C LYS A 176 -0.39 -24.22 14.84
N ASP A 177 -1.39 -24.24 13.95
CA ASP A 177 -1.42 -25.16 12.81
C ASP A 177 -0.33 -24.82 11.79
N VAL A 178 -0.11 -23.52 11.53
CA VAL A 178 1.01 -23.02 10.70
C VAL A 178 2.35 -23.50 11.27
N LYS A 179 2.54 -23.40 12.58
CA LYS A 179 3.77 -23.90 13.25
C LYS A 179 3.91 -25.41 13.14
N ALA A 180 2.83 -26.17 13.29
CA ALA A 180 2.84 -27.63 13.13
C ALA A 180 3.19 -28.02 11.68
N ALA A 181 2.79 -27.23 10.69
CA ALA A 181 3.15 -27.37 9.28
C ALA A 181 4.55 -26.84 8.93
N LYS A 182 5.38 -26.48 9.93
CA LYS A 182 6.74 -25.91 9.79
C LYS A 182 6.81 -24.51 9.16
N GLY A 183 5.69 -23.80 9.09
CA GLY A 183 5.62 -22.40 8.77
C GLY A 183 5.88 -21.49 9.97
N ARG A 184 5.80 -20.18 9.74
CA ARG A 184 5.90 -19.16 10.80
C ARG A 184 4.76 -18.16 10.65
N GLY A 185 3.90 -18.05 11.66
CA GLY A 185 2.91 -16.98 11.82
C GLY A 185 3.49 -15.83 12.64
N VAL A 186 3.30 -14.61 12.18
CA VAL A 186 3.70 -13.37 12.86
C VAL A 186 2.49 -12.45 12.93
N MET A 187 2.00 -12.20 14.15
CA MET A 187 0.93 -11.23 14.37
C MET A 187 1.41 -9.83 14.01
N LEU A 188 0.64 -9.12 13.22
CA LEU A 188 0.99 -7.77 12.77
C LEU A 188 0.52 -6.72 13.79
N ALA A 189 1.31 -5.67 13.95
CA ALA A 189 0.98 -4.54 14.83
C ALA A 189 0.02 -3.56 14.14
N VAL A 190 -1.18 -4.04 13.78
CA VAL A 190 -2.24 -3.26 13.15
C VAL A 190 -3.53 -3.36 13.97
N SER A 191 -4.39 -2.35 13.87
CA SER A 191 -5.59 -2.21 14.70
C SER A 191 -6.87 -2.80 14.07
N GLY A 192 -6.78 -3.39 12.86
CA GLY A 192 -7.97 -3.86 12.15
C GLY A 192 -7.73 -5.14 11.34
N ALA A 193 -8.82 -5.83 11.02
CA ALA A 193 -8.83 -6.96 10.11
C ALA A 193 -9.03 -6.50 8.66
N PHE A 194 -8.04 -5.78 8.13
CA PHE A 194 -8.11 -5.15 6.80
C PHE A 194 -8.28 -6.17 5.67
N HIS A 195 -8.97 -5.74 4.60
CA HIS A 195 -9.22 -6.53 3.38
C HIS A 195 -10.05 -7.80 3.62
N SER A 196 -10.76 -7.88 4.73
CA SER A 196 -11.67 -8.96 5.09
C SER A 196 -13.12 -8.48 5.18
N PRO A 197 -14.11 -9.37 5.31
CA PRO A 197 -15.52 -9.00 5.53
C PRO A 197 -15.75 -8.06 6.73
N TYR A 198 -14.84 -7.97 7.68
CA TYR A 198 -14.91 -6.98 8.77
C TYR A 198 -14.80 -5.53 8.26
N MET A 199 -14.26 -5.31 7.06
CA MET A 199 -14.15 -3.99 6.45
C MET A 199 -15.37 -3.59 5.62
N THR A 200 -16.34 -4.47 5.41
CA THR A 200 -17.56 -4.16 4.62
C THR A 200 -18.31 -2.94 5.20
N ALA A 201 -18.27 -2.75 6.52
CA ALA A 201 -18.87 -1.58 7.16
C ALA A 201 -18.22 -0.23 6.75
N ALA A 202 -16.99 -0.23 6.22
CA ALA A 202 -16.33 0.96 5.72
C ALA A 202 -16.70 1.29 4.25
N VAL A 203 -17.22 0.33 3.48
CA VAL A 203 -17.44 0.47 2.03
C VAL A 203 -18.44 1.59 1.71
N GLU A 204 -19.64 1.56 2.31
CA GLU A 204 -20.68 2.56 2.04
C GLU A 204 -20.27 3.97 2.52
N PRO A 205 -19.76 4.18 3.76
CA PRO A 205 -19.30 5.50 4.19
C PRO A 205 -18.16 6.05 3.32
N PHE A 206 -17.21 5.22 2.94
CA PHE A 206 -16.15 5.63 2.02
C PHE A 206 -16.71 5.96 0.63
N GLY A 207 -17.68 5.19 0.12
CA GLY A 207 -18.37 5.47 -1.13
C GLY A 207 -19.07 6.82 -1.15
N LYS A 208 -19.73 7.19 -0.04
CA LYS A 208 -20.32 8.53 0.15
C LYS A 208 -19.25 9.62 0.18
N ALA A 209 -18.12 9.37 0.85
CA ALA A 209 -17.02 10.33 0.88
C ALA A 209 -16.43 10.57 -0.52
N LEU A 210 -16.41 9.56 -1.39
CA LEU A 210 -15.92 9.70 -2.77
C LEU A 210 -16.84 10.50 -3.68
N GLU A 211 -18.12 10.71 -3.36
CA GLU A 211 -19.06 11.50 -4.16
C GLU A 211 -18.66 12.98 -4.29
N GLY A 212 -17.83 13.48 -3.37
CA GLY A 212 -17.31 14.84 -3.40
C GLY A 212 -16.12 15.07 -4.35
N PHE A 213 -15.59 14.01 -4.99
CA PHE A 213 -14.39 14.09 -5.82
C PHE A 213 -14.67 13.74 -7.27
N ALA A 214 -13.99 14.44 -8.19
CA ALA A 214 -14.00 14.10 -9.61
C ALA A 214 -13.01 12.97 -9.87
N LEU A 215 -13.52 11.76 -10.06
CA LEU A 215 -12.72 10.58 -10.37
C LEU A 215 -12.74 10.32 -11.87
N GLN A 216 -11.58 10.07 -12.47
CA GLN A 216 -11.44 9.77 -13.89
C GLN A 216 -10.49 8.59 -14.12
N THR A 217 -10.59 7.96 -15.28
CA THR A 217 -9.69 6.87 -15.67
C THR A 217 -8.24 7.37 -15.67
N PRO A 218 -7.30 6.65 -15.01
CA PRO A 218 -5.90 7.03 -14.99
C PRO A 218 -5.28 7.12 -16.38
N GLN A 219 -4.44 8.14 -16.61
CA GLN A 219 -3.71 8.33 -17.87
C GLN A 219 -2.48 7.40 -17.97
N ILE A 220 -1.83 7.13 -16.84
CA ILE A 220 -0.82 6.09 -16.68
C ILE A 220 -1.52 4.86 -16.12
N PRO A 221 -1.38 3.66 -16.71
CA PRO A 221 -2.03 2.46 -16.21
C PRO A 221 -1.73 2.19 -14.73
N VAL A 222 -2.76 2.12 -13.90
CA VAL A 222 -2.69 1.74 -12.49
C VAL A 222 -3.27 0.34 -12.33
N TYR A 223 -2.53 -0.58 -11.71
CA TYR A 223 -2.98 -1.95 -11.49
C TYR A 223 -3.67 -2.08 -10.14
N ALA A 224 -4.93 -2.55 -10.15
CA ALA A 224 -5.79 -2.63 -8.97
C ALA A 224 -5.50 -3.87 -8.13
N ASN A 225 -5.47 -3.70 -6.81
CA ASN A 225 -5.19 -4.79 -5.86
C ASN A 225 -6.19 -5.94 -5.92
N ALA A 226 -7.47 -5.64 -6.01
CA ALA A 226 -8.53 -6.65 -5.96
C ALA A 226 -8.60 -7.49 -7.23
N THR A 227 -8.34 -6.90 -8.40
CA THR A 227 -8.51 -7.56 -9.71
C THR A 227 -7.19 -8.05 -10.31
N ALA A 228 -6.04 -7.52 -9.87
CA ALA A 228 -4.72 -7.70 -10.47
C ALA A 228 -4.68 -7.33 -11.96
N ALA A 229 -5.42 -6.29 -12.36
CA ALA A 229 -5.55 -5.79 -13.71
C ALA A 229 -5.52 -4.26 -13.72
N PRO A 230 -5.25 -3.61 -14.87
CA PRO A 230 -5.38 -2.16 -14.98
C PRO A 230 -6.77 -1.67 -14.55
N TYR A 231 -6.81 -0.50 -13.92
CA TYR A 231 -8.06 0.14 -13.48
C TYR A 231 -9.02 0.32 -14.65
N PRO A 232 -10.29 -0.08 -14.50
CA PRO A 232 -11.33 0.18 -15.50
C PRO A 232 -11.85 1.63 -15.39
N ASP A 233 -12.79 2.00 -16.27
CA ASP A 233 -13.45 3.32 -16.21
C ASP A 233 -14.27 3.51 -14.92
N ASP A 234 -14.78 2.44 -14.30
CA ASP A 234 -15.39 2.49 -12.96
C ASP A 234 -14.31 2.54 -11.87
N VAL A 235 -13.65 3.69 -11.78
CA VAL A 235 -12.61 3.94 -10.76
C VAL A 235 -13.20 3.86 -9.35
N LYS A 236 -14.37 4.48 -9.12
CA LYS A 236 -15.03 4.47 -7.80
C LYS A 236 -15.35 3.04 -7.35
N GLY A 237 -16.02 2.25 -8.17
CA GLY A 237 -16.40 0.88 -7.83
C GLY A 237 -15.18 0.00 -7.54
N THR A 238 -14.09 0.18 -8.29
CA THR A 238 -12.84 -0.56 -8.07
C THR A 238 -12.17 -0.17 -6.74
N MET A 239 -12.12 1.12 -6.41
CA MET A 239 -11.62 1.60 -5.11
C MET A 239 -12.45 1.06 -3.94
N LEU A 240 -13.78 0.97 -4.08
CA LEU A 240 -14.66 0.43 -3.06
C LEU A 240 -14.45 -1.08 -2.85
N THR A 241 -14.30 -1.82 -3.95
CA THR A 241 -14.03 -3.26 -3.92
C THR A 241 -12.73 -3.56 -3.16
N GLN A 242 -11.72 -2.71 -3.27
CA GLN A 242 -10.43 -2.91 -2.59
C GLN A 242 -10.54 -2.93 -1.05
N ILE A 243 -11.54 -2.25 -0.46
CA ILE A 243 -11.67 -2.07 1.00
C ILE A 243 -11.80 -3.41 1.74
N ASP A 244 -12.65 -4.30 1.25
CA ASP A 244 -13.01 -5.56 1.89
C ASP A 244 -12.65 -6.81 1.06
N HIS A 245 -11.84 -6.63 -0.01
CA HIS A 245 -11.35 -7.71 -0.85
C HIS A 245 -9.83 -7.89 -0.74
N PRO A 246 -9.32 -9.09 -1.02
CA PRO A 246 -7.90 -9.39 -0.92
C PRO A 246 -7.01 -8.56 -1.84
N VAL A 247 -5.83 -8.21 -1.36
CA VAL A 247 -4.73 -7.65 -2.15
C VAL A 247 -4.04 -8.79 -2.91
N GLN A 248 -4.23 -8.85 -4.22
CA GLN A 248 -3.70 -9.88 -5.13
C GLN A 248 -2.27 -9.53 -5.60
N TRP A 249 -1.36 -9.16 -4.69
CA TRP A 249 -0.06 -8.58 -5.04
C TRP A 249 0.78 -9.50 -5.94
N THR A 250 0.87 -10.78 -5.63
CA THR A 250 1.60 -11.75 -6.45
C THR A 250 1.05 -11.82 -7.88
N ARG A 251 -0.27 -11.86 -8.05
CA ARG A 251 -0.92 -11.86 -9.38
C ARG A 251 -0.70 -10.54 -10.10
N LEU A 252 -0.82 -9.43 -9.38
CA LEU A 252 -0.67 -8.08 -9.92
C LEU A 252 0.75 -7.88 -10.48
N ILE A 253 1.79 -8.23 -9.74
CA ILE A 253 3.18 -8.09 -10.18
C ILE A 253 3.49 -9.02 -11.36
N ARG A 254 2.98 -10.25 -11.37
CA ARG A 254 3.11 -11.15 -12.52
C ARG A 254 2.41 -10.60 -13.75
N ARG A 255 1.21 -10.03 -13.59
CA ARG A 255 0.49 -9.39 -14.68
C ARG A 255 1.26 -8.21 -15.25
N MET A 256 1.86 -7.37 -14.42
CA MET A 256 2.72 -6.28 -14.89
C MET A 256 3.91 -6.81 -15.68
N ALA A 257 4.55 -7.91 -15.25
CA ALA A 257 5.64 -8.53 -15.99
C ALA A 257 5.18 -9.05 -17.36
N GLU A 258 3.99 -9.67 -17.45
CA GLU A 258 3.37 -10.10 -18.72
C GLU A 258 3.10 -8.91 -19.65
N ASP A 259 2.79 -7.74 -19.10
CA ASP A 259 2.56 -6.49 -19.84
C ASP A 259 3.88 -5.76 -20.18
N GLY A 260 5.06 -6.38 -19.88
CA GLY A 260 6.40 -5.95 -20.29
C GLY A 260 7.17 -5.11 -19.29
N PHE A 261 6.74 -5.06 -18.02
CA PHE A 261 7.49 -4.39 -16.96
C PHE A 261 8.59 -5.32 -16.41
N ASP A 262 9.83 -4.82 -16.39
CA ASP A 262 11.00 -5.53 -15.86
C ASP A 262 11.75 -4.76 -14.77
N THR A 263 11.36 -3.51 -14.54
CA THR A 263 11.98 -2.61 -13.57
C THR A 263 10.91 -2.04 -12.64
N PHE A 264 11.06 -2.28 -11.33
CA PHE A 264 10.10 -1.87 -10.30
C PHE A 264 10.81 -1.01 -9.26
N ILE A 265 10.31 0.20 -9.04
CA ILE A 265 10.85 1.14 -8.05
C ILE A 265 9.81 1.33 -6.96
N GLU A 266 10.11 0.89 -5.74
CA GLU A 266 9.29 1.16 -4.57
C GLU A 266 9.42 2.63 -4.19
N CYS A 267 8.30 3.35 -4.21
CA CYS A 267 8.17 4.74 -3.78
C CYS A 267 7.52 4.77 -2.40
N GLY A 268 8.22 5.36 -1.42
CA GLY A 268 7.71 5.46 -0.05
C GLY A 268 8.62 4.79 0.97
N VAL A 269 8.04 4.37 2.09
CA VAL A 269 8.79 3.97 3.28
C VAL A 269 9.25 2.52 3.22
N GLY A 270 10.55 2.31 3.44
CA GLY A 270 11.16 1.00 3.58
C GLY A 270 11.39 0.26 2.26
N THR A 271 11.57 -1.07 2.35
CA THR A 271 11.96 -1.93 1.22
C THR A 271 11.10 -3.18 1.12
N THR A 272 9.84 -3.09 1.56
CA THR A 272 8.96 -4.26 1.64
C THR A 272 8.55 -4.72 0.25
N LEU A 273 8.09 -3.81 -0.61
CA LEU A 273 7.64 -4.16 -1.95
C LEU A 273 8.81 -4.56 -2.84
N GLN A 274 9.96 -3.90 -2.71
CA GLN A 274 11.21 -4.28 -3.38
C GLN A 274 11.53 -5.76 -3.12
N LYS A 275 11.47 -6.20 -1.85
CA LYS A 275 11.72 -7.60 -1.48
C LYS A 275 10.64 -8.54 -2.01
N LEU A 276 9.36 -8.15 -1.96
CA LEU A 276 8.26 -8.97 -2.45
C LEU A 276 8.34 -9.14 -3.97
N VAL A 277 8.62 -8.06 -4.72
CA VAL A 277 8.81 -8.14 -6.17
C VAL A 277 9.97 -9.06 -6.51
N GLY A 278 11.12 -8.95 -5.84
CA GLY A 278 12.26 -9.86 -6.03
C GLY A 278 11.96 -11.33 -5.72
N GLN A 279 11.02 -11.62 -4.78
CA GLN A 279 10.55 -12.99 -4.53
C GLN A 279 9.59 -13.50 -5.61
N ILE A 280 8.81 -12.62 -6.23
CA ILE A 280 7.83 -12.96 -7.28
C ILE A 280 8.51 -13.07 -8.65
N LEU A 281 9.44 -12.15 -8.93
CA LEU A 281 10.16 -11.99 -10.18
C LEU A 281 11.68 -11.86 -9.90
N PRO A 282 12.41 -12.96 -9.70
CA PRO A 282 13.84 -12.91 -9.34
C PRO A 282 14.73 -12.18 -10.36
N GLU A 283 14.31 -12.12 -11.62
CA GLU A 283 15.07 -11.50 -12.72
C GLU A 283 14.73 -10.00 -12.90
N ALA A 284 13.72 -9.48 -12.18
CA ALA A 284 13.35 -8.07 -12.30
C ALA A 284 14.39 -7.16 -11.64
N LYS A 285 14.62 -6.00 -12.25
CA LYS A 285 15.35 -4.91 -11.59
C LYS A 285 14.47 -4.29 -10.53
N VAL A 286 14.96 -4.21 -9.30
CA VAL A 286 14.20 -3.65 -8.17
C VAL A 286 15.03 -2.61 -7.43
N ALA A 287 14.40 -1.49 -7.10
CA ALA A 287 14.98 -0.41 -6.32
C ALA A 287 13.94 0.19 -5.37
N HIS A 288 14.35 1.11 -4.51
CA HIS A 288 13.42 1.88 -3.67
C HIS A 288 13.90 3.33 -3.52
N VAL A 289 12.95 4.21 -3.24
CA VAL A 289 13.21 5.62 -2.94
C VAL A 289 12.37 6.03 -1.73
N GLU A 290 13.07 6.37 -0.66
CA GLU A 290 12.51 6.92 0.57
C GLU A 290 13.13 8.28 0.92
N ASP A 291 14.39 8.46 0.55
CA ASP A 291 15.25 9.61 0.86
C ASP A 291 16.25 9.93 -0.25
N ALA A 292 17.13 10.89 -0.02
CA ALA A 292 18.13 11.32 -1.00
C ALA A 292 19.18 10.22 -1.29
N GLU A 293 19.54 9.39 -0.31
CA GLU A 293 20.55 8.33 -0.48
C GLU A 293 19.99 7.20 -1.35
N SER A 294 18.80 6.71 -1.04
CA SER A 294 18.12 5.67 -1.82
C SER A 294 17.76 6.15 -3.23
N LEU A 295 17.41 7.44 -3.40
CA LEU A 295 17.21 8.04 -4.71
C LEU A 295 18.50 8.01 -5.53
N ALA A 296 19.64 8.44 -4.95
CA ALA A 296 20.92 8.44 -5.66
C ALA A 296 21.32 7.03 -6.11
N ALA A 297 21.16 6.02 -5.22
CA ALA A 297 21.41 4.62 -5.53
C ALA A 297 20.51 4.09 -6.66
N THR A 298 19.21 4.46 -6.63
CA THR A 298 18.26 4.09 -7.68
C THR A 298 18.62 4.70 -9.02
N LEU A 299 19.00 5.98 -9.06
CA LEU A 299 19.43 6.65 -10.29
C LEU A 299 20.72 6.03 -10.87
N GLU A 300 21.66 5.60 -10.03
CA GLU A 300 22.86 4.88 -10.46
C GLU A 300 22.49 3.51 -11.07
N MET A 301 21.63 2.73 -10.41
CA MET A 301 21.17 1.45 -10.93
C MET A 301 20.48 1.58 -12.30
N LEU A 302 19.69 2.64 -12.53
CA LEU A 302 18.98 2.84 -13.79
C LEU A 302 19.89 3.25 -14.96
N ARG A 303 21.09 3.80 -14.66
CA ARG A 303 22.10 4.19 -15.67
C ARG A 303 23.00 3.02 -16.09
N ALA A 304 23.08 1.98 -15.26
CA ALA A 304 23.88 0.78 -15.51
C ALA A 304 23.16 -0.22 -16.42
#